data_9d12ee5c845ec7da1b7b98d86441187e
#
_entry.id   9d12ee5c845ec7da1b7b98d86441187e
#
_cell.length_a   1.000
_cell.length_b   1.000
_cell.length_c   1.000
_cell.angle_alpha   90.00
_cell.angle_beta   90.00
_cell.angle_gamma   90.00
#
_symmetry.space_group_name_H-M   'P 1'
#
loop_
_entity.id
_entity.type
_entity.pdbx_description
1 polymer ?
#
loop_
_entity_poly.entity_id
_entity_poly.type
_entity_poly.pdbx_seq_one_letter_code
_entity_poly.pdbx_strand_id
1 'polypeptide(L)'
;TQNDVREGWSATSLICADLWNPGLVHAAMLARPTVLCAPINSASGIVSDDFSNEQNWAINLQFYAMTYGTPVIMTNRFGPEGGSHFWGGSRILGPRGETLAQAEDREMLIHAELSRTAIAKARFELPTHRDADTPLVRDLMLGYR
;
A
#
# COMPACT_ATOMS: atom_id res chain seq x y z
N THR A 1 11.87 6.48 -0.59
CA THR A 1 13.12 5.98 -1.22
C THR A 1 12.91 4.56 -1.70
N GLN A 2 13.29 4.27 -2.94
CA GLN A 2 13.35 2.91 -3.46
C GLN A 2 14.69 2.29 -3.10
N ASN A 3 14.66 1.06 -2.59
CA ASN A 3 15.85 0.29 -2.28
C ASN A 3 15.83 -1.04 -3.03
N ASP A 4 16.96 -1.42 -3.62
CA ASP A 4 17.13 -2.74 -4.18
C ASP A 4 17.25 -3.76 -3.04
N VAL A 5 16.37 -4.76 -3.04
CA VAL A 5 16.31 -5.80 -2.01
C VAL A 5 17.14 -7.00 -2.43
N ARG A 6 17.05 -7.36 -3.70
CA ARG A 6 17.82 -8.43 -4.38
C ARG A 6 17.68 -8.23 -5.87
N GLU A 7 18.46 -8.96 -6.66
CA GLU A 7 18.43 -8.85 -8.12
C GLU A 7 16.99 -8.89 -8.67
N GLY A 8 16.62 -7.82 -9.35
CA GLY A 8 15.29 -7.62 -9.94
C GLY A 8 14.15 -7.41 -8.94
N TRP A 9 14.41 -7.18 -7.66
CA TRP A 9 13.44 -6.82 -6.65
C TRP A 9 13.79 -5.50 -5.99
N SER A 10 12.83 -4.62 -5.92
CA SER A 10 12.98 -3.31 -5.27
C SER A 10 11.76 -3.03 -4.39
N ALA A 11 11.99 -2.35 -3.28
CA ALA A 11 10.95 -1.95 -2.36
C ALA A 11 10.92 -0.44 -2.21
N THR A 12 9.72 0.11 -2.05
CA THR A 12 9.52 1.46 -1.56
C THR A 12 8.68 1.43 -0.29
N SER A 13 8.90 2.38 0.61
CA SER A 13 8.14 2.46 1.86
C SER A 13 7.45 3.81 1.94
N LEU A 14 6.15 3.78 2.26
CA LEU A 14 5.35 4.94 2.63
C LEU A 14 4.73 4.66 4.01
N ILE A 15 4.87 5.62 4.92
CA ILE A 15 4.57 5.39 6.33
C ILE A 15 3.21 6.01 6.66
N CYS A 16 2.26 5.15 7.09
CA CYS A 16 0.99 5.56 7.67
C CYS A 16 0.29 6.67 6.86
N ALA A 17 0.25 7.90 7.36
CA ALA A 17 -0.43 9.03 6.74
C ALA A 17 0.01 9.34 5.30
N ASP A 18 1.22 8.98 4.90
CA ASP A 18 1.71 9.15 3.52
C ASP A 18 0.80 8.45 2.50
N LEU A 19 0.21 7.32 2.89
CA LEU A 19 -0.67 6.51 2.03
C LEU A 19 -2.07 7.11 1.83
N TRP A 20 -2.44 8.13 2.62
CA TRP A 20 -3.65 8.91 2.41
C TRP A 20 -3.45 10.10 1.47
N ASN A 21 -2.23 10.29 0.97
CA ASN A 21 -1.91 11.29 -0.04
C ASN A 21 -1.70 10.61 -1.41
N PRO A 22 -2.72 10.59 -2.31
CA PRO A 22 -2.62 9.93 -3.60
C PRO A 22 -1.49 10.46 -4.48
N GLY A 23 -1.18 11.77 -4.39
CA GLY A 23 -0.11 12.37 -5.16
C GLY A 23 1.27 11.87 -4.73
N LEU A 24 1.48 11.68 -3.42
CA LEU A 24 2.73 11.12 -2.88
C LEU A 24 2.88 9.65 -3.26
N VAL A 25 1.79 8.87 -3.14
CA VAL A 25 1.80 7.47 -3.57
C VAL A 25 2.12 7.38 -5.06
N HIS A 26 1.45 8.18 -5.90
CA HIS A 26 1.72 8.19 -7.34
C HIS A 26 3.19 8.48 -7.64
N ALA A 27 3.75 9.53 -7.03
CA ALA A 27 5.16 9.90 -7.21
C ALA A 27 6.12 8.75 -6.80
N ALA A 28 5.85 8.07 -5.68
CA ALA A 28 6.65 6.93 -5.24
C ALA A 28 6.55 5.75 -6.20
N MET A 29 5.35 5.51 -6.74
CA MET A 29 5.08 4.38 -7.65
C MET A 29 5.63 4.59 -9.07
N LEU A 30 5.91 5.83 -9.48
CA LEU A 30 6.59 6.10 -10.76
C LEU A 30 7.97 5.44 -10.87
N ALA A 31 8.64 5.18 -9.76
CA ALA A 31 9.89 4.40 -9.72
C ALA A 31 9.69 2.90 -10.02
N ARG A 32 8.44 2.43 -10.16
CA ARG A 32 8.06 1.05 -10.47
C ARG A 32 8.61 0.00 -9.47
N PRO A 33 8.50 0.23 -8.15
CA PRO A 33 8.97 -0.75 -7.18
C PRO A 33 8.21 -2.07 -7.36
N THR A 34 8.87 -3.19 -7.05
CA THR A 34 8.23 -4.50 -7.09
C THR A 34 7.42 -4.81 -5.84
N VAL A 35 7.63 -4.05 -4.76
CA VAL A 35 6.89 -4.15 -3.50
C VAL A 35 6.69 -2.77 -2.89
N LEU A 36 5.50 -2.50 -2.37
CA LEU A 36 5.20 -1.36 -1.50
C LEU A 36 5.11 -1.84 -0.05
N CYS A 37 5.96 -1.31 0.82
CA CYS A 37 5.90 -1.51 2.26
C CYS A 37 5.08 -0.39 2.90
N ALA A 38 4.08 -0.77 3.67
CA ALA A 38 3.09 0.12 4.29
C ALA A 38 3.02 -0.10 5.81
N PRO A 39 4.03 0.33 6.57
CA PRO A 39 3.94 0.31 8.02
C PRO A 39 2.94 1.36 8.50
N ILE A 40 1.95 0.93 9.29
CA ILE A 40 0.94 1.80 9.87
C ILE A 40 0.85 1.62 11.38
N ASN A 41 0.23 2.57 12.05
CA ASN A 41 -0.08 2.52 13.47
C ASN A 41 -1.52 3.02 13.67
N SER A 42 -2.48 2.17 13.31
CA SER A 42 -3.89 2.54 13.21
C SER A 42 -4.73 1.80 14.24
N ALA A 43 -5.50 2.57 15.01
CA ALA A 43 -6.46 2.06 15.98
C ALA A 43 -7.90 2.31 15.52
N SER A 44 -8.84 1.56 16.08
CA SER A 44 -10.27 1.75 15.84
C SER A 44 -10.77 3.05 16.50
N GLY A 45 -11.73 3.73 15.86
CA GLY A 45 -12.44 4.88 16.44
C GLY A 45 -11.60 6.16 16.63
N ILE A 46 -10.36 6.23 16.13
CA ILE A 46 -9.49 7.40 16.33
C ILE A 46 -9.80 8.60 15.42
N VAL A 47 -10.57 8.39 14.36
CA VAL A 47 -10.98 9.47 13.43
C VAL A 47 -12.39 9.94 13.77
N SER A 48 -13.35 9.04 13.72
CA SER A 48 -14.75 9.24 14.13
C SER A 48 -15.46 7.89 14.25
N ASP A 49 -16.66 7.89 14.84
CA ASP A 49 -17.48 6.68 14.95
C ASP A 49 -17.95 6.16 13.59
N ASP A 50 -18.10 7.05 12.60
CA ASP A 50 -18.54 6.72 11.25
C ASP A 50 -17.39 6.31 10.33
N PHE A 51 -16.13 6.40 10.78
CA PHE A 51 -14.94 6.08 10.00
C PHE A 51 -14.30 4.78 10.46
N SER A 52 -14.58 3.69 9.75
CA SER A 52 -13.90 2.41 10.00
C SER A 52 -12.46 2.46 9.48
N ASN A 53 -11.51 2.63 10.40
CA ASN A 53 -10.09 2.64 10.06
C ASN A 53 -9.66 1.35 9.35
N GLU A 54 -10.08 0.19 9.86
CA GLU A 54 -9.74 -1.11 9.26
C GLU A 54 -10.24 -1.25 7.83
N GLN A 55 -11.54 -0.95 7.59
CA GLN A 55 -12.14 -1.06 6.27
C GLN A 55 -11.53 -0.06 5.29
N ASN A 56 -11.33 1.17 5.72
CA ASN A 56 -10.78 2.22 4.85
C ASN A 56 -9.31 1.97 4.50
N TRP A 57 -8.52 1.43 5.42
CA TRP A 57 -7.17 0.96 5.11
C TRP A 57 -7.17 -0.20 4.12
N ALA A 58 -8.09 -1.16 4.27
CA ALA A 58 -8.22 -2.26 3.33
C ALA A 58 -8.50 -1.75 1.90
N ILE A 59 -9.49 -0.87 1.75
CA ILE A 59 -9.86 -0.26 0.45
C ILE A 59 -8.69 0.51 -0.14
N ASN A 60 -8.05 1.37 0.66
CA ASN A 60 -6.92 2.20 0.24
C ASN A 60 -5.78 1.36 -0.34
N LEU A 61 -5.33 0.35 0.40
CA LEU A 61 -4.19 -0.47 -0.01
C LEU A 61 -4.52 -1.42 -1.17
N GLN A 62 -5.73 -1.96 -1.21
CA GLN A 62 -6.20 -2.75 -2.36
C GLN A 62 -6.24 -1.91 -3.63
N PHE A 63 -6.74 -0.68 -3.53
CA PHE A 63 -6.76 0.26 -4.64
C PHE A 63 -5.35 0.51 -5.19
N TYR A 64 -4.36 0.79 -4.34
CA TYR A 64 -2.99 1.02 -4.80
C TYR A 64 -2.34 -0.25 -5.36
N ALA A 65 -2.52 -1.39 -4.70
CA ALA A 65 -1.99 -2.67 -5.20
C ALA A 65 -2.49 -2.94 -6.63
N MET A 66 -3.80 -2.82 -6.84
CA MET A 66 -4.45 -3.04 -8.13
C MET A 66 -4.01 -1.99 -9.16
N THR A 67 -4.07 -0.71 -8.80
CA THR A 67 -3.81 0.42 -9.72
C THR A 67 -2.39 0.38 -10.27
N TYR A 68 -1.40 0.01 -9.45
CA TYR A 68 0.00 -0.02 -9.87
C TYR A 68 0.52 -1.43 -10.18
N GLY A 69 -0.33 -2.45 -10.08
CA GLY A 69 0.08 -3.85 -10.27
C GLY A 69 1.25 -4.22 -9.36
N THR A 70 1.21 -3.77 -8.09
CA THR A 70 2.32 -3.87 -7.14
C THR A 70 1.86 -4.49 -5.84
N PRO A 71 2.45 -5.61 -5.40
CA PRO A 71 2.19 -6.18 -4.08
C PRO A 71 2.40 -5.17 -2.94
N VAL A 72 1.57 -5.24 -1.91
CA VAL A 72 1.65 -4.40 -0.73
C VAL A 72 1.87 -5.26 0.51
N ILE A 73 2.87 -4.90 1.32
CA ILE A 73 3.10 -5.50 2.65
C ILE A 73 2.70 -4.45 3.68
N MET A 74 1.55 -4.63 4.30
CA MET A 74 1.06 -3.78 5.37
C MET A 74 1.34 -4.42 6.71
N THR A 75 1.92 -3.64 7.62
CA THR A 75 2.09 -4.01 9.02
C THR A 75 1.36 -3.01 9.92
N ASN A 76 0.53 -3.52 10.81
CA ASN A 76 -0.16 -2.73 11.81
C ASN A 76 0.08 -3.30 13.20
N ARG A 77 0.04 -2.44 14.17
CA ARG A 77 0.02 -2.81 15.58
C ARG A 77 -1.29 -3.51 15.94
N PHE A 78 -1.30 -4.35 16.97
CA PHE A 78 -2.51 -5.00 17.49
C PHE A 78 -2.64 -4.83 19.01
N GLY A 79 -3.86 -5.02 19.51
CA GLY A 79 -4.19 -5.05 20.94
C GLY A 79 -4.47 -3.68 21.57
N PRO A 80 -4.80 -3.66 22.86
CA PRO A 80 -5.18 -2.46 23.59
C PRO A 80 -3.95 -1.69 24.08
N GLU A 81 -4.00 -0.36 24.01
CA GLU A 81 -3.02 0.54 24.63
C GLU A 81 -3.60 1.93 24.84
N GLY A 82 -3.41 2.50 26.05
CA GLY A 82 -3.78 3.88 26.36
C GLY A 82 -5.25 4.23 26.09
N GLY A 83 -6.16 3.27 26.24
CA GLY A 83 -7.59 3.45 25.95
C GLY A 83 -7.97 3.26 24.47
N SER A 84 -7.01 3.05 23.60
CA SER A 84 -7.21 2.73 22.17
C SER A 84 -7.11 1.24 21.93
N HIS A 85 -7.79 0.75 20.89
CA HIS A 85 -7.65 -0.61 20.40
C HIS A 85 -7.06 -0.62 18.99
N PHE A 86 -5.87 -1.19 18.85
CA PHE A 86 -5.21 -1.37 17.55
C PHE A 86 -5.72 -2.67 16.93
N TRP A 87 -6.33 -2.56 15.76
CA TRP A 87 -7.08 -3.65 15.13
C TRP A 87 -6.19 -4.72 14.44
N GLY A 88 -4.85 -4.60 14.48
CA GLY A 88 -3.97 -5.58 13.89
C GLY A 88 -4.14 -5.69 12.37
N GLY A 89 -4.52 -6.88 11.90
CA GLY A 89 -4.87 -7.13 10.50
C GLY A 89 -3.74 -6.92 9.51
N SER A 90 -2.47 -7.01 9.95
CA SER A 90 -1.29 -6.97 9.04
C SER A 90 -1.50 -7.95 7.89
N ARG A 91 -1.17 -7.54 6.66
CA ARG A 91 -1.49 -8.35 5.49
C ARG A 91 -0.50 -8.17 4.35
N ILE A 92 -0.45 -9.18 3.50
CA ILE A 92 0.27 -9.15 2.23
C ILE A 92 -0.77 -9.21 1.12
N LEU A 93 -0.78 -8.19 0.27
CA LEU A 93 -1.65 -8.12 -0.90
C LEU A 93 -0.84 -8.46 -2.15
N GLY A 94 -1.47 -9.19 -3.05
CA GLY A 94 -0.95 -9.44 -4.38
C GLY A 94 -1.15 -8.24 -5.32
N PRO A 95 -0.60 -8.32 -6.54
CA PRO A 95 -0.56 -7.20 -7.48
C PRO A 95 -1.92 -6.82 -8.08
N ARG A 96 -2.99 -7.57 -7.79
CA ARG A 96 -4.38 -7.24 -8.15
C ARG A 96 -5.23 -6.83 -6.95
N GLY A 97 -4.61 -6.61 -5.78
CA GLY A 97 -5.29 -6.28 -4.54
C GLY A 97 -5.84 -7.48 -3.78
N GLU A 98 -5.60 -8.70 -4.26
CA GLU A 98 -5.98 -9.94 -3.58
C GLU A 98 -5.19 -10.14 -2.28
N THR A 99 -5.83 -10.61 -1.23
CA THR A 99 -5.16 -10.94 0.04
C THR A 99 -4.45 -12.29 -0.10
N LEU A 100 -3.11 -12.26 -0.03
CA LEU A 100 -2.27 -13.47 -0.07
C LEU A 100 -2.04 -14.05 1.32
N ALA A 101 -1.90 -13.20 2.34
CA ALA A 101 -1.79 -13.59 3.73
C ALA A 101 -2.31 -12.46 4.62
N GLN A 102 -2.88 -12.83 5.77
CA GLN A 102 -3.37 -11.88 6.77
C GLN A 102 -3.08 -12.40 8.17
N ALA A 103 -2.63 -11.52 9.05
CA ALA A 103 -2.44 -11.81 10.46
C ALA A 103 -3.76 -11.78 11.20
N GLU A 104 -3.87 -12.62 12.22
CA GLU A 104 -4.90 -12.57 13.25
C GLU A 104 -4.60 -11.46 14.27
N ASP A 105 -5.49 -11.27 15.25
CA ASP A 105 -5.31 -10.32 16.37
C ASP A 105 -4.36 -10.89 17.44
N ARG A 106 -3.14 -11.22 17.03
CA ARG A 106 -2.06 -11.73 17.89
C ARG A 106 -0.70 -11.54 17.25
N GLU A 107 0.34 -11.66 18.05
CA GLU A 107 1.71 -11.67 17.55
C GLU A 107 1.95 -12.90 16.66
N MET A 108 2.27 -12.66 15.40
CA MET A 108 2.58 -13.73 14.46
C MET A 108 3.40 -13.23 13.27
N LEU A 109 4.11 -14.16 12.64
CA LEU A 109 4.75 -13.95 11.35
C LEU A 109 3.84 -14.46 10.23
N ILE A 110 3.61 -13.62 9.23
CA ILE A 110 2.92 -14.01 8.00
C ILE A 110 3.91 -13.99 6.83
N HIS A 111 3.70 -14.85 5.85
CA HIS A 111 4.50 -14.89 4.64
C HIS A 111 3.64 -15.22 3.43
N ALA A 112 4.11 -14.81 2.26
CA ALA A 112 3.51 -15.14 0.97
C ALA A 112 4.59 -15.19 -0.11
N GLU A 113 4.34 -15.97 -1.14
CA GLU A 113 5.18 -15.97 -2.34
C GLU A 113 4.73 -14.85 -3.29
N LEU A 114 5.68 -14.04 -3.76
CA LEU A 114 5.45 -13.00 -4.73
C LEU A 114 6.09 -13.40 -6.07
N SER A 115 5.32 -13.28 -7.15
CA SER A 115 5.75 -13.66 -8.50
C SER A 115 5.99 -12.42 -9.37
N ARG A 116 7.20 -12.26 -9.90
CA ARG A 116 7.51 -11.22 -10.89
C ARG A 116 6.66 -11.34 -12.15
N THR A 117 6.34 -12.57 -12.56
CA THR A 117 5.45 -12.81 -13.69
C THR A 117 4.03 -12.31 -13.41
N ALA A 118 3.51 -12.54 -12.20
CA ALA A 118 2.20 -12.03 -11.80
C ALA A 118 2.18 -10.49 -11.75
N ILE A 119 3.25 -9.86 -11.24
CA ILE A 119 3.42 -8.39 -11.23
C ILE A 119 3.44 -7.85 -12.68
N ALA A 120 4.24 -8.45 -13.55
CA ALA A 120 4.33 -8.04 -14.95
C ALA A 120 2.98 -8.16 -15.66
N LYS A 121 2.25 -9.25 -15.41
CA LYS A 121 0.92 -9.48 -15.99
C LYS A 121 -0.09 -8.44 -15.50
N ALA A 122 -0.14 -8.17 -14.19
CA ALA A 122 -1.04 -7.15 -13.62
C ALA A 122 -0.76 -5.76 -14.21
N ARG A 123 0.51 -5.39 -14.37
CA ARG A 123 0.92 -4.11 -14.98
C ARG A 123 0.64 -4.04 -16.49
N PHE A 124 0.56 -5.17 -17.16
CA PHE A 124 0.15 -5.23 -18.56
C PHE A 124 -1.36 -5.08 -18.70
N GLU A 125 -2.13 -5.71 -17.82
CA GLU A 125 -3.60 -5.66 -17.80
C GLU A 125 -4.12 -4.27 -17.43
N LEU A 126 -3.49 -3.61 -16.43
CA LEU A 126 -3.79 -2.22 -16.04
C LEU A 126 -2.50 -1.39 -16.10
N PRO A 127 -2.19 -0.78 -17.26
CA PRO A 127 -0.89 -0.17 -17.53
C PRO A 127 -0.76 1.27 -16.98
N THR A 128 -1.11 1.51 -15.73
CA THR A 128 -1.09 2.84 -15.07
C THR A 128 0.24 3.55 -15.23
N HIS A 129 1.37 2.83 -15.13
CA HIS A 129 2.70 3.43 -15.30
C HIS A 129 2.97 3.92 -16.71
N ARG A 130 2.42 3.22 -17.72
CA ARG A 130 2.60 3.60 -19.13
C ARG A 130 1.73 4.79 -19.48
N ASP A 131 0.51 4.80 -18.95
CA ASP A 131 -0.52 5.75 -19.31
C ASP A 131 -0.48 7.02 -18.42
N ALA A 132 0.41 7.06 -17.41
CA ALA A 132 0.62 8.22 -16.58
C ALA A 132 1.29 9.35 -17.37
N ASP A 133 0.54 10.42 -17.64
CA ASP A 133 1.09 11.67 -18.18
C ASP A 133 1.61 12.55 -17.04
N THR A 134 2.81 12.23 -16.58
CA THR A 134 3.46 12.94 -15.46
C THR A 134 3.67 14.44 -15.74
N PRO A 135 4.09 14.89 -16.94
CA PRO A 135 4.16 16.30 -17.26
C PRO A 135 2.82 17.03 -17.11
N LEU A 136 1.76 16.46 -17.67
CA LEU A 136 0.41 17.04 -17.57
C LEU A 136 -0.05 17.14 -16.11
N VAL A 137 0.09 16.06 -15.33
CA VAL A 137 -0.30 16.04 -13.91
C VAL A 137 0.47 17.09 -13.13
N ARG A 138 1.79 17.19 -13.31
CA ARG A 138 2.61 18.22 -12.67
C ARG A 138 2.12 19.63 -13.02
N ASP A 139 1.87 19.90 -14.29
CA ASP A 139 1.50 21.23 -14.76
C ASP A 139 0.10 21.64 -14.23
N LEU A 140 -0.85 20.69 -14.19
CA LEU A 140 -2.15 20.89 -13.55
C LEU A 140 -2.01 21.18 -12.06
N MET A 141 -1.19 20.43 -11.33
CA MET A 141 -0.95 20.67 -9.89
C MET A 141 -0.32 22.03 -9.62
N LEU A 142 0.57 22.50 -10.47
CA LEU A 142 1.18 23.83 -10.34
C LEU A 142 0.16 24.95 -10.55
N GLY A 143 -0.91 24.73 -11.29
CA GLY A 143 -2.00 25.69 -11.51
C GLY A 143 -2.87 25.96 -10.27
N TYR A 144 -2.79 25.11 -9.23
CA TYR A 144 -3.59 25.24 -7.98
C TYR A 144 -2.78 25.81 -6.80
N ARG A 145 -1.77 26.62 -7.05
CA ARG A 145 -0.98 27.31 -6.00
C ARG A 145 -1.69 28.54 -5.46
#